data_9bee97fd7905e94234cb3d92c370af67
#
_entry.id   9bee97fd7905e94234cb3d92c370af67
#
_cell.length_a   1.000
_cell.length_b   1.000
_cell.length_c   1.000
_cell.angle_alpha   90.00
_cell.angle_beta   90.00
_cell.angle_gamma   90.00
#
_symmetry.space_group_name_H-M   'P 1'
#
loop_
_entity.id
_entity.type
_entity.pdbx_description
1 polymer ?
#
loop_
_entity_poly.entity_id
_entity_poly.type
_entity_poly.pdbx_seq_one_letter_code
_entity_poly.pdbx_strand_id
1 'polypeptide(L)'
;MNYKILMVDDDRELLKMLNQYFTLKNYTVMIAENGIEAMEKISANPDIILLDVNMPGMDGIEVCRRIRDMVSCPIIFLTAKVEEQDRVMGLLSG
;
A
#
# COMPACT_ATOMS: atom_id res chain seq x y z
N MET A 1 0.77 21.38 -3.20
CA MET A 1 0.98 20.63 -1.97
C MET A 1 1.26 19.17 -2.32
N ASN A 2 2.36 18.63 -1.82
CA ASN A 2 2.76 17.27 -2.18
C ASN A 2 2.37 16.29 -1.10
N TYR A 3 1.48 15.38 -1.46
CA TYR A 3 1.15 14.26 -0.58
C TYR A 3 2.08 13.10 -0.88
N LYS A 4 2.42 12.34 0.15
CA LYS A 4 3.28 11.17 0.05
C LYS A 4 2.43 9.91 0.09
N ILE A 5 2.64 9.06 -0.90
CA ILE A 5 1.93 7.77 -0.99
C ILE A 5 2.98 6.68 -0.84
N LEU A 6 2.76 5.76 0.10
CA LEU A 6 3.57 4.55 0.20
C LEU A 6 2.76 3.42 -0.41
N MET A 7 3.31 2.78 -1.45
CA MET A 7 2.67 1.66 -2.12
C MET A 7 3.43 0.39 -1.81
N VAL A 8 2.74 -0.60 -1.27
CA VAL A 8 3.34 -1.86 -0.84
C VAL A 8 2.69 -3.00 -1.61
N ASP A 9 3.47 -3.63 -2.50
CA ASP A 9 3.00 -4.72 -3.35
C ASP A 9 4.23 -5.46 -3.87
N ASP A 10 4.13 -6.77 -4.04
CA ASP A 10 5.23 -7.53 -4.62
C ASP A 10 5.19 -7.54 -6.15
N ASP A 11 4.14 -7.01 -6.75
CA ASP A 11 4.01 -6.90 -8.20
C ASP A 11 4.70 -5.64 -8.70
N ARG A 12 5.91 -5.79 -9.20
CA ARG A 12 6.73 -4.67 -9.64
C ARG A 12 6.12 -3.92 -10.82
N GLU A 13 5.44 -4.61 -11.70
CA GLU A 13 4.82 -3.95 -12.85
C GLU A 13 3.67 -3.07 -12.40
N LEU A 14 2.87 -3.53 -11.46
CA LEU A 14 1.79 -2.74 -10.90
C LEU A 14 2.34 -1.52 -10.19
N LEU A 15 3.39 -1.70 -9.37
CA LEU A 15 4.01 -0.58 -8.67
C LEU A 15 4.54 0.46 -9.65
N LYS A 16 5.16 0.01 -10.73
CA LYS A 16 5.70 0.91 -11.72
C LYS A 16 4.60 1.74 -12.38
N MET A 17 3.51 1.08 -12.73
CA MET A 17 2.39 1.75 -13.37
C MET A 17 1.75 2.78 -12.44
N LEU A 18 1.50 2.39 -11.19
CA LEU A 18 0.92 3.29 -10.20
C LEU A 18 1.85 4.44 -9.87
N ASN A 19 3.15 4.16 -9.80
CA ASN A 19 4.15 5.20 -9.56
C ASN A 19 4.09 6.26 -10.65
N GLN A 20 4.04 5.85 -11.91
CA GLN A 20 3.96 6.80 -13.01
C GLN A 20 2.68 7.61 -12.94
N TYR A 21 1.57 6.95 -12.64
CA TYR A 21 0.27 7.63 -12.58
C TYR A 21 0.26 8.70 -11.49
N PHE A 22 0.65 8.32 -10.27
CA PHE A 22 0.57 9.25 -9.15
C PHE A 22 1.64 10.34 -9.23
N THR A 23 2.80 10.02 -9.79
CA THR A 23 3.83 11.04 -9.99
C THR A 23 3.34 12.12 -10.94
N LEU A 24 2.63 11.72 -11.99
CA LEU A 24 2.04 12.70 -12.91
C LEU A 24 0.96 13.55 -12.25
N LYS A 25 0.36 13.06 -11.16
CA LYS A 25 -0.63 13.83 -10.40
C LYS A 25 0.03 14.64 -9.28
N ASN A 26 1.34 14.75 -9.28
CA ASN A 26 2.12 15.55 -8.34
C ASN A 26 2.17 14.98 -6.93
N TYR A 27 2.01 13.65 -6.80
CA TYR A 27 2.24 12.98 -5.53
C TYR A 27 3.69 12.53 -5.44
N THR A 28 4.22 12.51 -4.23
CA THR A 28 5.50 11.88 -3.96
C THR A 28 5.24 10.41 -3.66
N VAL A 29 5.84 9.52 -4.45
CA VAL A 29 5.57 8.08 -4.36
C VAL A 29 6.75 7.36 -3.77
N MET A 30 6.48 6.53 -2.76
CA MET A 30 7.45 5.62 -2.18
C MET A 30 6.95 4.20 -2.43
N ILE A 31 7.86 3.29 -2.70
CA ILE A 31 7.54 1.92 -3.08
C ILE A 31 8.19 0.95 -2.12
N ALA A 32 7.44 -0.05 -1.70
CA ALA A 32 7.97 -1.17 -0.92
C ALA A 32 7.48 -2.46 -1.57
N GLU A 33 8.35 -3.43 -1.71
CA GLU A 33 8.01 -4.70 -2.36
C GLU A 33 7.67 -5.79 -1.36
N ASN A 34 7.81 -5.51 -0.09
CA ASN A 34 7.46 -6.46 0.97
C ASN A 34 7.22 -5.70 2.27
N GLY A 35 6.81 -6.43 3.30
CA GLY A 35 6.47 -5.83 4.57
C GLY A 35 7.65 -5.20 5.29
N ILE A 36 8.83 -5.79 5.15
CA ILE A 36 10.03 -5.26 5.80
C ILE A 36 10.37 -3.89 5.22
N GLU A 37 10.36 -3.77 3.88
CA GLU A 37 10.60 -2.49 3.24
C GLU A 37 9.54 -1.46 3.63
N ALA A 38 8.28 -1.91 3.73
CA ALA A 38 7.20 -1.01 4.13
C ALA A 38 7.47 -0.43 5.51
N MET A 39 7.90 -1.27 6.45
CA MET A 39 8.16 -0.82 7.81
C MET A 39 9.33 0.15 7.88
N GLU A 40 10.30 -0.01 6.98
CA GLU A 40 11.40 0.94 6.90
C GLU A 40 10.96 2.30 6.38
N LYS A 41 10.00 2.31 5.47
CA LYS A 41 9.60 3.53 4.78
C LYS A 41 8.51 4.32 5.50
N ILE A 42 7.87 3.76 6.51
CA ILE A 42 6.87 4.52 7.25
C ILE A 42 7.47 5.69 8.02
N SER A 43 8.78 5.65 8.29
CA SER A 43 9.44 6.78 8.95
C SER A 43 9.47 8.04 8.09
N ALA A 44 9.18 7.91 6.80
CA ALA A 44 9.09 9.07 5.92
C ALA A 44 7.73 9.79 6.04
N ASN A 45 6.85 9.34 6.91
CA ASN A 45 5.56 9.95 7.18
C ASN A 45 4.65 10.01 5.96
N PRO A 46 4.27 8.85 5.39
CA PRO A 46 3.34 8.87 4.27
C PRO A 46 1.98 9.43 4.67
N ASP A 47 1.32 10.06 3.74
CA ASP A 47 -0.02 10.59 3.94
C ASP A 47 -1.09 9.55 3.69
N ILE A 48 -0.75 8.51 2.92
CA ILE A 48 -1.63 7.38 2.66
C ILE A 48 -0.78 6.17 2.33
N ILE A 49 -1.25 4.99 2.72
CA ILE A 49 -0.56 3.73 2.43
C ILE A 49 -1.50 2.85 1.62
N LEU A 50 -1.03 2.40 0.46
CA LEU A 50 -1.73 1.42 -0.38
C LEU A 50 -1.03 0.09 -0.18
N LEU A 51 -1.75 -0.91 0.29
CA LEU A 51 -1.15 -2.12 0.81
C LEU A 51 -1.81 -3.36 0.20
N ASP A 52 -1.00 -4.19 -0.46
CA ASP A 52 -1.48 -5.46 -1.00
C ASP A 52 -1.63 -6.47 0.13
N VAL A 53 -2.73 -7.23 0.11
CA VAL A 53 -2.97 -8.24 1.14
C VAL A 53 -2.24 -9.55 0.87
N ASN A 54 -1.89 -9.81 -0.39
CA ASN A 54 -1.29 -11.10 -0.78
C ASN A 54 0.18 -10.94 -1.14
N MET A 55 1.04 -10.89 -0.13
CA MET A 55 2.48 -10.82 -0.34
C MET A 55 3.15 -12.04 0.26
N PRO A 56 4.22 -12.55 -0.39
CA PRO A 56 4.98 -13.66 0.19
C PRO A 56 5.61 -13.25 1.52
N GLY A 57 5.66 -14.21 2.44
CA GLY A 57 6.27 -14.00 3.74
C GLY A 57 5.33 -13.34 4.72
N MET A 58 5.27 -12.02 4.72
CA MET A 58 4.37 -11.28 5.60
C MET A 58 3.23 -10.71 4.76
N ASP A 59 2.01 -11.15 5.01
CA ASP A 59 0.88 -10.67 4.22
C ASP A 59 0.47 -9.26 4.64
N GLY A 60 -0.38 -8.63 3.81
CA GLY A 60 -0.77 -7.25 4.04
C GLY A 60 -1.53 -7.03 5.34
N ILE A 61 -2.29 -8.01 5.79
CA ILE A 61 -3.02 -7.90 7.05
C ILE A 61 -2.05 -7.80 8.21
N GLU A 62 -1.01 -8.63 8.19
CA GLU A 62 0.01 -8.59 9.25
C GLU A 62 0.78 -7.27 9.21
N VAL A 63 1.13 -6.79 8.01
CA VAL A 63 1.81 -5.50 7.87
C VAL A 63 0.94 -4.39 8.43
N CYS A 64 -0.34 -4.39 8.08
CA CYS A 64 -1.27 -3.39 8.57
C CYS A 64 -1.34 -3.39 10.10
N ARG A 65 -1.41 -4.58 10.69
CA ARG A 65 -1.47 -4.70 12.14
C ARG A 65 -0.24 -4.09 12.80
N ARG A 66 0.94 -4.32 12.21
CA ARG A 66 2.19 -3.83 12.79
C ARG A 66 2.35 -2.33 12.66
N ILE A 67 1.91 -1.76 11.54
CA ILE A 67 2.15 -0.33 11.31
C ILE A 67 1.00 0.55 11.76
N ARG A 68 -0.16 -0.02 12.08
CA ARG A 68 -1.34 0.80 12.40
C ARG A 68 -1.10 1.74 13.57
N ASP A 69 -0.37 1.29 14.57
CA ASP A 69 -0.08 2.14 15.72
C ASP A 69 1.08 3.10 15.48
N MET A 70 1.78 2.94 14.37
CA MET A 70 2.94 3.75 14.05
C MET A 70 2.63 4.89 13.10
N VAL A 71 1.46 4.85 12.45
CA VAL A 71 1.05 5.88 11.51
C VAL A 71 -0.37 6.33 11.84
N SER A 72 -0.66 7.59 11.52
CA SER A 72 -2.02 8.11 11.67
C SER A 72 -2.74 8.23 10.34
N CYS A 73 -2.06 7.94 9.25
CA CYS A 73 -2.64 8.06 7.92
C CYS A 73 -3.53 6.87 7.58
N PRO A 74 -4.43 7.02 6.60
CA PRO A 74 -5.24 5.90 6.13
C PRO A 74 -4.40 4.80 5.51
N ILE A 75 -4.83 3.56 5.71
CA ILE A 75 -4.24 2.39 5.08
C ILE A 75 -5.33 1.77 4.23
N ILE A 76 -5.10 1.71 2.91
CA ILE A 76 -6.08 1.18 1.96
C ILE A 76 -5.53 -0.11 1.37
N PHE A 77 -6.31 -1.17 1.47
CA PHE A 77 -5.89 -2.45 0.91
C PHE A 77 -6.11 -2.48 -0.59
N LEU A 78 -5.14 -3.08 -1.29
CA LEU A 78 -5.21 -3.31 -2.71
C LEU A 78 -5.36 -4.80 -2.96
N THR A 79 -6.07 -5.16 -4.02
CA THR A 79 -6.05 -6.51 -4.51
C THR A 79 -6.06 -6.45 -6.03
N ALA A 80 -5.17 -7.23 -6.64
CA ALA A 80 -5.04 -7.26 -8.09
C ALA A 80 -5.82 -8.41 -8.71
N LYS A 81 -6.36 -9.32 -7.92
CA LYS A 81 -7.01 -10.52 -8.43
C LYS A 81 -8.49 -10.31 -8.61
N VAL A 82 -8.96 -10.68 -9.78
CA VAL A 82 -10.37 -10.47 -10.14
C VAL A 82 -11.28 -11.25 -9.20
N GLU A 83 -10.93 -12.49 -8.87
CA GLU A 83 -11.76 -13.31 -8.01
C GLU A 83 -11.84 -12.79 -6.58
N GLU A 84 -11.04 -11.80 -6.25
CA GLU A 84 -11.05 -11.21 -4.92
C GLU A 84 -11.84 -9.92 -4.87
N GLN A 85 -12.45 -9.51 -5.97
CA GLN A 85 -13.20 -8.26 -5.99
C GLN A 85 -14.33 -8.26 -4.98
N ASP A 86 -15.00 -9.39 -4.81
CA ASP A 86 -16.07 -9.49 -3.81
C ASP A 86 -15.55 -9.26 -2.41
N ARG A 87 -14.34 -9.74 -2.13
CA ARG A 87 -13.72 -9.52 -0.84
C ARG A 87 -13.35 -8.06 -0.63
N VAL A 88 -12.90 -7.43 -1.70
CA VAL A 88 -12.58 -5.99 -1.65
C VAL A 88 -13.84 -5.21 -1.31
N MET A 89 -14.95 -5.55 -1.94
CA MET A 89 -16.22 -4.89 -1.64
C MET A 89 -16.61 -5.10 -0.18
N GLY A 90 -16.39 -6.31 0.34
CA GLY A 90 -16.65 -6.57 1.74
C GLY A 90 -15.77 -5.76 2.66
N LEU A 91 -14.50 -5.60 2.31
CA LEU A 91 -13.57 -4.81 3.10
C LEU A 91 -13.95 -3.33 3.12
N LEU A 92 -14.37 -2.82 1.97
CA LEU A 92 -14.76 -1.41 1.87
C LEU A 92 -16.06 -1.14 2.61
N SER A 93 -16.96 -2.12 2.65
CA SER A 93 -18.22 -1.95 3.35
C SER A 93 -18.09 -2.23 4.83
N GLY A 94 -17.06 -2.92 5.21
CA GLY A 94 -16.80 -3.23 6.62
C GLY A 94 -15.92 -2.18 7.28
#